data_5276945dfea8d0b3c1fce347ac16f98c
#
_entry.id   5276945dfea8d0b3c1fce347ac16f98c
#
_cell.length_a   1.000
_cell.length_b   1.000
_cell.length_c   1.000
_cell.angle_alpha   90.00
_cell.angle_beta   90.00
_cell.angle_gamma   90.00
#
_symmetry.space_group_name_H-M   'P 1'
#
loop_
_entity.id
_entity.type
_entity.pdbx_description
1 polymer ?
#
loop_
_entity_poly.entity_id
_entity_poly.type
_entity_poly.pdbx_seq_one_letter_code
_entity_poly.pdbx_strand_id
1 'polypeptide(L)'
;MSTMFVQNATAFAAPPATIRKRATADEIQAGLQKRIDCLAARDEKFRGCTAPRPRPSRARTDSAPNWTVDGFPGLPSGGFGRMVELLDQARREYELIG
;
A
#
# COMPACT_ATOMS: atom_id res chain seq x y z
N MET A 1 -34.92 5.31 10.12
CA MET A 1 -34.51 5.32 10.09
C MET A 1 -33.60 5.27 10.10
N SER A 2 -33.57 5.20 10.21
CA SER A 2 -32.69 5.21 10.30
C SER A 2 -31.73 4.99 10.42
N THR A 3 -31.73 4.83 10.51
CA THR A 3 -30.89 4.64 10.62
C THR A 3 -29.94 4.45 10.47
N MET A 4 -29.93 4.27 10.36
CA MET A 4 -29.09 4.11 10.17
C MET A 4 -28.19 4.21 10.20
N PHE A 5 -28.26 4.19 10.27
CA PHE A 5 -27.30 4.36 10.30
C PHE A 5 -26.50 4.24 10.74
N VAL A 6 -26.66 4.15 11.05
CA VAL A 6 -25.97 4.11 11.46
C VAL A 6 -25.12 3.61 11.53
N GLN A 7 -25.11 3.27 11.43
CA GLN A 7 -24.39 2.81 11.35
C GLN A 7 -23.47 2.81 11.14
N ASN A 8 -23.63 2.79 11.15
CA ASN A 8 -22.70 2.90 10.93
C ASN A 8 -21.86 3.06 11.23
N ALA A 9 -22.02 3.11 11.55
CA ALA A 9 -21.29 3.33 11.88
C ALA A 9 -20.52 2.99 12.26
N THR A 10 -20.57 2.64 12.51
CA THR A 10 -19.92 2.31 12.75
C THR A 10 -19.06 2.13 12.69
N ALA A 11 -19.17 1.98 12.57
CA ALA A 11 -18.44 1.92 12.41
C ALA A 11 -17.61 2.10 12.57
N PHE A 12 -17.51 2.11 12.81
CA PHE A 12 -16.77 2.45 12.95
C PHE A 12 -15.85 2.43 13.27
N ALA A 13 -16.16 2.31 13.50
CA ALA A 13 -15.34 2.32 13.98
C ALA A 13 -14.10 1.99 13.90
N ALA A 14 -13.69 1.86 13.83
CA ALA A 14 -12.57 1.78 13.63
C ALA A 14 -11.77 0.92 13.87
N PRO A 15 -11.19 0.53 14.25
CA PRO A 15 -10.15 -0.07 14.35
C PRO A 15 -9.72 -0.95 13.46
N PRO A 16 -10.24 -1.33 12.87
CA PRO A 16 -9.90 -2.19 11.92
C PRO A 16 -8.72 -1.91 11.16
N ALA A 17 -8.12 -0.90 11.42
CA ALA A 17 -6.90 -0.60 10.77
C ALA A 17 -5.89 -1.72 10.82
N THR A 18 -6.09 -2.66 11.70
CA THR A 18 -5.17 -3.77 11.83
C THR A 18 -5.50 -4.93 10.93
N ILE A 19 -6.59 -4.87 10.20
CA ILE A 19 -6.96 -5.97 9.32
C ILE A 19 -6.30 -5.76 7.96
N ARG A 20 -5.30 -6.56 7.65
CA ARG A 20 -4.59 -6.50 6.39
C ARG A 20 -4.77 -7.81 5.65
N LYS A 21 -4.75 -7.70 4.34
CA LYS A 21 -4.81 -8.87 3.48
C LYS A 21 -3.43 -9.53 3.47
N ARG A 22 -3.38 -10.81 3.78
CA ARG A 22 -2.12 -11.56 3.77
C ARG A 22 -1.74 -11.85 2.33
N ALA A 23 -0.48 -11.58 1.99
CA ALA A 23 -0.01 -11.70 0.62
C ALA A 23 1.46 -12.07 0.58
N THR A 24 1.85 -12.79 -0.45
CA THR A 24 3.25 -13.11 -0.67
C THR A 24 3.98 -11.91 -1.24
N ALA A 25 5.31 -11.96 -1.25
CA ALA A 25 6.11 -10.90 -1.84
C ALA A 25 5.74 -10.69 -3.31
N ASP A 26 5.50 -11.77 -4.05
CA ASP A 26 5.12 -11.66 -5.46
C ASP A 26 3.78 -10.95 -5.61
N GLU A 27 2.82 -11.28 -4.77
CA GLU A 27 1.50 -10.66 -4.82
C GLU A 27 1.56 -9.18 -4.47
N ILE A 28 2.36 -8.83 -3.46
CA ILE A 28 2.52 -7.43 -3.07
C ILE A 28 3.21 -6.66 -4.20
N GLN A 29 4.24 -7.24 -4.79
CA GLN A 29 4.94 -6.60 -5.90
C GLN A 29 3.99 -6.35 -7.08
N ALA A 30 3.16 -7.34 -7.40
CA ALA A 30 2.18 -7.19 -8.48
C ALA A 30 1.16 -6.10 -8.15
N GLY A 31 0.72 -6.03 -6.90
CA GLY A 31 -0.21 -5.00 -6.47
C GLY A 31 0.39 -3.60 -6.54
N LEU A 32 1.66 -3.47 -6.15
CA LEU A 32 2.38 -2.21 -6.27
C LEU A 32 2.52 -1.80 -7.74
N GLN A 33 2.88 -2.75 -8.61
CA GLN A 33 3.04 -2.47 -10.03
C GLN A 33 1.72 -1.99 -10.64
N LYS A 34 0.62 -2.58 -10.25
CA LYS A 34 -0.68 -2.18 -10.75
C LYS A 34 -0.99 -0.74 -10.36
N ARG A 35 -0.66 -0.34 -9.13
CA ARG A 35 -0.85 1.04 -8.67
C ARG A 35 0.05 2.00 -9.43
N ILE A 36 1.29 1.59 -9.69
CA ILE A 36 2.23 2.41 -10.46
C ILE A 36 1.72 2.58 -11.89
N ASP A 37 1.20 1.51 -12.50
CA ASP A 37 0.67 1.58 -13.85
C ASP A 37 -0.52 2.55 -13.93
N CYS A 38 -1.38 2.55 -12.93
CA CYS A 38 -2.48 3.49 -12.86
C CYS A 38 -1.98 4.93 -12.74
N LEU A 39 -0.96 5.13 -11.94
CA LEU A 39 -0.36 6.44 -11.78
C LEU A 39 0.30 6.91 -13.08
N ALA A 40 1.00 6.01 -13.76
CA ALA A 40 1.67 6.32 -15.03
C ALA A 40 0.65 6.67 -16.12
N ALA A 41 -0.54 6.11 -16.05
CA ALA A 41 -1.60 6.42 -17.01
C ALA A 41 -2.09 7.86 -16.84
N ARG A 42 -1.94 8.42 -15.64
CA ARG A 42 -2.35 9.80 -15.35
C ARG A 42 -1.19 10.80 -15.47
N ASP A 43 0.02 10.31 -15.26
CA ASP A 43 1.20 11.18 -15.21
C ASP A 43 2.35 10.47 -15.90
N GLU A 44 2.68 10.92 -17.09
CA GLU A 44 3.68 10.28 -17.94
C GLU A 44 5.04 10.13 -17.28
N LYS A 45 5.37 11.00 -16.35
CA LYS A 45 6.70 10.94 -15.76
C LYS A 45 6.93 9.65 -14.96
N PHE A 46 5.86 8.93 -14.62
CA PHE A 46 5.98 7.66 -13.90
C PHE A 46 6.10 6.46 -14.83
N ARG A 47 6.07 6.66 -16.13
CA ARG A 47 6.35 5.57 -17.07
C ARG A 47 7.77 5.10 -16.84
N GLY A 48 7.96 3.82 -16.86
CA GLY A 48 9.26 3.26 -16.61
C GLY A 48 9.55 3.05 -15.16
N CYS A 49 8.70 3.55 -14.27
CA CYS A 49 8.82 3.24 -12.85
C CYS A 49 8.28 1.84 -12.63
N THR A 50 9.00 1.02 -11.88
CA THR A 50 8.59 -0.36 -11.62
C THR A 50 8.56 -0.64 -10.13
N ALA A 51 7.76 -1.65 -9.77
CA ALA A 51 7.63 -2.04 -8.39
C ALA A 51 8.80 -2.92 -7.98
N PRO A 52 9.46 -2.59 -6.86
CA PRO A 52 10.49 -3.46 -6.32
C PRO A 52 9.85 -4.60 -5.58
N ARG A 53 10.63 -5.66 -5.33
CA ARG A 53 10.17 -6.76 -4.51
C ARG A 53 10.19 -6.32 -3.05
N PRO A 54 9.10 -6.52 -2.31
CA PRO A 54 9.10 -6.18 -0.90
C PRO A 54 10.00 -7.13 -0.09
N ARG A 55 10.53 -6.62 0.99
CA ARG A 55 11.33 -7.42 1.91
C ARG A 55 10.73 -7.33 3.31
N PRO A 56 10.98 -8.33 4.16
CA PRO A 56 10.49 -8.28 5.52
C PRO A 56 11.08 -7.11 6.28
N SER A 57 10.27 -6.54 7.15
CA SER A 57 10.71 -5.46 8.03
C SER A 57 10.11 -5.73 9.40
N ARG A 58 10.88 -5.45 10.44
CA ARG A 58 10.41 -5.69 11.80
C ARG A 58 9.30 -4.70 12.13
N ALA A 59 8.14 -5.24 12.49
CA ALA A 59 7.04 -4.42 12.96
C ALA A 59 7.30 -4.05 14.42
N ARG A 60 7.06 -2.79 14.77
CA ARG A 60 7.25 -2.33 16.14
C ARG A 60 6.02 -2.59 16.99
N THR A 61 4.87 -2.67 16.36
CA THR A 61 3.60 -2.93 17.03
C THR A 61 2.80 -3.85 16.14
N ASP A 62 1.75 -4.43 16.69
CA ASP A 62 0.89 -5.31 15.92
C ASP A 62 0.21 -4.61 14.76
N SER A 63 0.05 -3.30 14.85
CA SER A 63 -0.59 -2.53 13.77
C SER A 63 0.40 -2.01 12.74
N ALA A 64 1.70 -2.15 12.98
CA ALA A 64 2.70 -1.67 12.03
C ALA A 64 2.88 -2.65 10.88
N PRO A 65 3.17 -2.16 9.68
CA PRO A 65 3.45 -3.05 8.56
C PRO A 65 4.71 -3.88 8.81
N ASN A 66 4.72 -5.10 8.30
CA ASN A 66 5.84 -6.01 8.49
C ASN A 66 6.74 -6.12 7.25
N TRP A 67 6.62 -5.20 6.33
CA TRP A 67 7.42 -5.21 5.10
C TRP A 67 7.70 -3.80 4.62
N THR A 68 8.70 -3.69 3.78
CA THR A 68 9.04 -2.42 3.16
C THR A 68 9.72 -2.70 1.81
N VAL A 69 10.07 -1.65 1.09
CA VAL A 69 10.86 -1.74 -0.13
C VAL A 69 12.03 -0.76 -0.03
N ASP A 70 13.08 -1.04 -0.80
CA ASP A 70 14.29 -0.22 -0.73
C ASP A 70 14.27 0.97 -1.69
N GLY A 71 13.37 0.96 -2.64
CA GLY A 71 13.25 2.06 -3.60
C GLY A 71 12.42 1.61 -4.78
N PHE A 72 12.22 2.52 -5.73
CA PHE A 72 11.44 2.22 -6.92
C PHE A 72 12.30 2.44 -8.15
N PRO A 73 12.70 1.36 -8.85
CA PRO A 73 13.48 1.51 -10.07
C PRO A 73 12.74 2.40 -11.06
N GLY A 74 13.46 3.31 -11.68
CA GLY A 74 12.86 4.20 -12.66
C GLY A 74 12.06 5.36 -12.08
N LEU A 75 12.17 5.61 -10.77
CA LEU A 75 11.47 6.70 -10.14
C LEU A 75 11.93 8.04 -10.71
N PRO A 76 11.03 8.88 -11.23
CA PRO A 76 11.43 10.16 -11.80
C PRO A 76 11.78 11.18 -10.72
N SER A 77 12.55 12.16 -11.11
CA SER A 77 12.84 13.30 -10.25
C SER A 77 11.52 13.97 -9.88
N GLY A 78 11.36 14.27 -8.60
CA GLY A 78 10.13 14.89 -8.12
C GLY A 78 8.99 13.91 -7.87
N GLY A 79 9.20 12.62 -8.10
CA GLY A 79 8.13 11.63 -7.88
C GLY A 79 8.12 10.99 -6.51
N PHE A 80 9.07 11.33 -5.66
CA PHE A 80 9.24 10.65 -4.39
C PHE A 80 8.02 10.75 -3.48
N GLY A 81 7.45 11.94 -3.35
CA GLY A 81 6.30 12.14 -2.46
C GLY A 81 5.10 11.29 -2.87
N ARG A 82 4.85 11.20 -4.16
CA ARG A 82 3.75 10.39 -4.67
C ARG A 82 3.98 8.90 -4.40
N MET A 83 5.23 8.45 -4.55
CA MET A 83 5.57 7.06 -4.28
C MET A 83 5.47 6.72 -2.81
N VAL A 84 5.82 7.65 -1.92
CA VAL A 84 5.66 7.43 -0.49
C VAL A 84 4.18 7.22 -0.15
N GLU A 85 3.30 8.04 -0.70
CA GLU A 85 1.86 7.87 -0.48
C GLU A 85 1.36 6.51 -0.97
N LEU A 86 1.79 6.13 -2.16
CA LEU A 86 1.38 4.86 -2.75
C LEU A 86 1.87 3.69 -1.89
N LEU A 87 3.11 3.75 -1.47
CA LEU A 87 3.70 2.72 -0.62
C LEU A 87 2.99 2.64 0.73
N ASP A 88 2.71 3.76 1.35
CA ASP A 88 2.04 3.79 2.64
C ASP A 88 0.65 3.16 2.55
N GLN A 89 -0.07 3.42 1.48
CA GLN A 89 -1.38 2.81 1.28
C GLN A 89 -1.26 1.29 1.16
N ALA A 90 -0.31 0.83 0.37
CA ALA A 90 -0.10 -0.61 0.20
C ALA A 90 0.32 -1.27 1.51
N ARG A 91 1.15 -0.61 2.29
CA ARG A 91 1.60 -1.16 3.57
C ARG A 91 0.46 -1.28 4.57
N ARG A 92 -0.57 -0.46 4.44
CA ARG A 92 -1.76 -0.58 5.27
C ARG A 92 -2.69 -1.69 4.80
N GLU A 93 -2.64 -2.04 3.52
CA GLU A 93 -3.54 -3.03 2.95
C GLU A 93 -3.01 -4.45 3.03
N TYR A 94 -1.70 -4.62 3.02
CA TYR A 94 -1.10 -5.95 2.93
C TYR A 94 -0.22 -6.28 4.11
N GLU A 95 -0.25 -7.56 4.48
CA GLU A 95 0.67 -8.14 5.44
C GLU A 95 1.48 -9.18 4.68
N LEU A 96 2.79 -9.09 4.75
CA LEU A 96 3.67 -10.02 4.05
C LEU A 96 3.71 -11.36 4.76
N ILE A 97 3.50 -12.45 4.01
CA ILE A 97 3.65 -13.81 4.50
C ILE A 97 4.77 -14.49 3.73
N GLY A 98 5.39 -15.43 4.35
CA GLY A 98 6.48 -16.19 3.75
C GLY A 98 7.85 -15.61 4.09
#